data_7b552ed8f1bab8c98a44671f21cb9053
#
_entry.id   7b552ed8f1bab8c98a44671f21cb9053
#
_cell.length_a   1.000
_cell.length_b   1.000
_cell.length_c   1.000
_cell.angle_alpha   90.00
_cell.angle_beta   90.00
_cell.angle_gamma   90.00
#
_symmetry.space_group_name_H-M   'P 1'
#
loop_
_entity.id
_entity.type
_entity.pdbx_description
1 polymer ?
#
loop_
_entity_poly.entity_id
_entity_poly.type
_entity_poly.pdbx_seq_one_letter_code
_entity_poly.pdbx_strand_id
1 'polypeptide(L)'
;MERRTPWLGYLCVILSAVIFGCMPLGANFLYAQGVTPMSLVFLRNLLSLPVLALLCQKQGGLRISRGALLETSLTGFFGCCITPILLFSSYRYLASGMATVFHLAYPVIVVLGGLVLRE
;
A
#
# COMPACT_ATOMS: atom_id res chain seq x y z
N MET A 1 25.06 -14.23 11.63
CA MET A 1 23.88 -13.49 12.19
C MET A 1 24.35 -12.07 12.47
N GLU A 2 24.19 -11.18 11.50
CA GLU A 2 24.39 -9.75 11.72
C GLU A 2 23.33 -9.25 12.69
N ARG A 3 23.73 -8.75 13.83
CA ARG A 3 22.89 -7.95 14.72
C ARG A 3 22.52 -6.65 13.98
N ARG A 4 21.51 -6.72 13.13
CA ARG A 4 20.91 -5.51 12.60
C ARG A 4 20.37 -4.74 13.80
N THR A 5 20.97 -3.60 14.04
CA THR A 5 20.61 -2.71 15.14
C THR A 5 19.09 -2.48 15.13
N PRO A 6 18.36 -2.82 16.19
CA PRO A 6 16.89 -2.70 16.22
C PRO A 6 16.42 -1.26 15.95
N TRP A 7 17.27 -0.29 16.20
CA TRP A 7 17.05 1.13 15.93
C TRP A 7 16.74 1.44 14.46
N LEU A 8 17.39 0.77 13.51
CA LEU A 8 17.14 1.00 12.09
C LEU A 8 15.74 0.53 11.70
N GLY A 9 15.28 -0.57 12.27
CA GLY A 9 13.91 -1.06 12.10
C GLY A 9 12.86 -0.08 12.65
N TYR A 10 13.07 0.44 13.85
CA TYR A 10 12.18 1.45 14.43
C TYR A 10 12.14 2.74 13.62
N LEU A 11 13.28 3.22 13.14
CA LEU A 11 13.34 4.39 12.26
C LEU A 11 12.57 4.16 10.95
N CYS A 12 12.72 3.02 10.32
CA CYS A 12 11.99 2.67 9.10
C CYS A 12 10.47 2.63 9.34
N VAL A 13 10.02 2.07 10.47
CA VAL A 13 8.60 2.03 10.81
C VAL A 13 8.04 3.43 11.06
N ILE A 14 8.75 4.26 11.82
CA ILE A 14 8.33 5.65 12.10
C ILE A 14 8.27 6.44 10.81
N LEU A 15 9.30 6.37 9.97
CA LEU A 15 9.34 7.07 8.69
C LEU A 15 8.21 6.63 7.76
N SER A 16 7.95 5.34 7.69
CA SER A 16 6.83 4.77 6.93
C SER A 16 5.49 5.29 7.45
N ALA A 17 5.29 5.33 8.76
CA ALA A 17 4.05 5.84 9.37
C ALA A 17 3.83 7.32 9.07
N VAL A 18 4.87 8.14 9.11
CA VAL A 18 4.80 9.57 8.75
C VAL A 18 4.44 9.75 7.28
N ILE A 19 5.08 9.01 6.38
CA ILE A 19 4.78 9.06 4.94
C ILE A 19 3.33 8.65 4.66
N PHE A 20 2.86 7.56 5.27
CA PHE A 20 1.47 7.12 5.14
C PHE A 20 0.48 8.14 5.71
N GLY A 21 0.81 8.77 6.83
CA GLY A 21 -0.02 9.82 7.44
C GLY A 21 -0.12 11.10 6.59
N CYS A 22 0.91 11.42 5.83
CA CYS A 22 0.90 12.57 4.90
C CYS A 22 0.13 12.28 3.60
N MET A 23 -0.11 11.03 3.26
CA MET A 23 -0.75 10.63 2.01
C MET A 23 -2.17 11.21 1.82
N PRO A 24 -3.08 11.19 2.82
CA PRO A 24 -4.39 11.82 2.71
C PRO A 24 -4.34 13.33 2.48
N LEU A 25 -3.36 14.00 3.08
CA LEU A 25 -3.16 15.45 2.89
C LEU A 25 -2.77 15.77 1.46
N GLY A 26 -1.81 15.01 0.91
CA GLY A 26 -1.41 15.13 -0.49
C GLY A 26 -2.55 14.84 -1.46
N ALA A 27 -3.36 13.81 -1.19
CA ALA A 27 -4.51 13.47 -2.01
C ALA A 27 -5.55 14.58 -2.03
N ASN A 28 -5.89 15.16 -0.87
CA ASN A 28 -6.84 16.28 -0.78
C ASN A 28 -6.35 17.52 -1.51
N PHE A 29 -5.05 17.82 -1.44
CA PHE A 29 -4.45 18.93 -2.16
C PHE A 29 -4.57 18.74 -3.69
N LEU A 30 -4.32 17.54 -4.20
CA LEU A 30 -4.45 17.23 -5.62
C LEU A 30 -5.91 17.22 -6.08
N TYR A 31 -6.85 16.83 -5.23
CA TYR A 31 -8.28 16.88 -5.55
C TYR A 31 -8.78 18.33 -5.67
N ALA A 32 -8.25 19.24 -4.86
CA ALA A 32 -8.55 20.66 -4.99
C ALA A 32 -8.10 21.24 -6.36
N GLN A 33 -7.13 20.61 -7.02
CA GLN A 33 -6.66 20.95 -8.36
C GLN A 33 -7.36 20.17 -9.49
N GLY A 34 -8.41 19.40 -9.17
CA GLY A 34 -9.21 18.68 -10.16
C GLY A 34 -8.67 17.30 -10.55
N VAL A 35 -7.65 16.78 -9.86
CA VAL A 35 -7.14 15.43 -10.12
C VAL A 35 -8.15 14.38 -9.66
N THR A 36 -8.40 13.36 -10.49
CA THR A 36 -9.31 12.28 -10.14
C THR A 36 -8.59 11.19 -9.31
N PRO A 37 -9.30 10.45 -8.44
CA PRO A 37 -8.72 9.33 -7.70
C PRO A 37 -8.03 8.30 -8.58
N MET A 38 -8.60 8.03 -9.75
CA MET A 38 -8.06 7.10 -10.74
C MET A 38 -6.68 7.54 -11.25
N SER A 39 -6.56 8.81 -11.62
CA SER A 39 -5.30 9.40 -12.08
C SER A 39 -4.23 9.37 -10.99
N LEU A 40 -4.60 9.61 -9.74
CA LEU A 40 -3.69 9.57 -8.61
C LEU A 40 -3.13 8.16 -8.37
N VAL A 41 -3.99 7.15 -8.38
CA VAL A 41 -3.58 5.74 -8.23
C VAL A 41 -2.70 5.30 -9.39
N PHE A 42 -3.06 5.67 -10.62
CA PHE A 42 -2.27 5.35 -11.81
C PHE A 42 -0.87 5.97 -11.73
N LEU A 43 -0.77 7.25 -11.43
CA LEU A 43 0.51 7.96 -11.33
C LEU A 43 1.40 7.38 -10.22
N ARG A 44 0.83 7.08 -9.07
CA ARG A 44 1.52 6.45 -7.94
C ARG A 44 2.11 5.09 -8.34
N ASN A 45 1.31 4.23 -8.98
CA ASN A 45 1.75 2.91 -9.40
C ASN A 45 2.82 3.01 -10.50
N LEU A 46 2.66 3.93 -11.44
CA LEU A 46 3.63 4.18 -12.50
C LEU A 46 5.00 4.63 -11.93
N LEU A 47 4.99 5.49 -10.93
CA LEU A 47 6.21 5.96 -10.27
C LEU A 47 6.90 4.86 -9.44
N SER A 48 6.12 3.94 -8.88
CA SER A 48 6.63 2.83 -8.06
C SER A 48 7.29 1.74 -8.90
N LEU A 49 6.86 1.53 -10.15
CA LEU A 49 7.35 0.48 -11.04
C LEU A 49 8.87 0.51 -11.26
N PRO A 50 9.52 1.63 -11.63
CA PRO A 50 10.95 1.65 -11.86
C PRO A 50 11.75 1.37 -10.57
N VAL A 51 11.29 1.86 -9.43
CA VAL A 51 11.93 1.63 -8.14
C VAL A 51 11.88 0.15 -7.75
N LEU A 52 10.71 -0.47 -7.89
CA LEU A 52 10.53 -1.89 -7.63
C LEU A 52 11.32 -2.77 -8.61
N ALA A 53 11.34 -2.41 -9.90
CA ALA A 53 12.12 -3.12 -10.89
C ALA A 53 13.63 -3.13 -10.57
N LEU A 54 14.17 -1.98 -10.16
CA LEU A 54 15.57 -1.86 -9.74
C LEU A 54 15.89 -2.68 -8.49
N LEU A 55 14.97 -2.70 -7.51
CA LEU A 55 15.13 -3.50 -6.29
C LEU A 55 15.08 -5.01 -6.60
N CYS A 56 14.18 -5.45 -7.47
CA CYS A 56 14.09 -6.84 -7.90
C CYS A 56 15.33 -7.30 -8.66
N GLN A 57 15.89 -6.47 -9.53
CA GLN A 57 17.13 -6.78 -10.25
C GLN A 57 18.31 -6.98 -9.30
N LYS A 58 18.41 -6.18 -8.25
CA LYS A 58 19.48 -6.30 -7.23
C LYS A 58 19.37 -7.56 -6.37
N GLN A 59 18.19 -8.14 -6.25
CA GLN A 59 17.94 -9.33 -5.43
C GLN A 59 17.98 -10.67 -6.22
N GLY A 60 18.49 -10.66 -7.45
CA GLY A 60 18.72 -11.88 -8.21
C GLY A 60 17.65 -12.21 -9.27
N GLY A 61 16.77 -11.26 -9.59
CA GLY A 61 15.80 -11.38 -10.67
C GLY A 61 14.52 -12.13 -10.32
N LEU A 62 13.50 -11.91 -11.13
CA LEU A 62 12.17 -12.53 -11.01
C LEU A 62 12.16 -13.95 -11.58
N ARG A 63 12.62 -14.93 -10.83
CA ARG A 63 12.34 -16.34 -11.14
C ARG A 63 11.06 -16.77 -10.41
N ILE A 64 9.92 -16.46 -11.02
CA ILE A 64 8.61 -16.79 -10.46
C ILE A 64 7.99 -17.93 -11.30
N SER A 65 7.49 -18.97 -10.65
CA SER A 65 6.69 -20.01 -11.28
C SER A 65 5.39 -19.41 -11.88
N ARG A 66 4.89 -19.97 -12.98
CA ARG A 66 3.67 -19.47 -13.65
C ARG A 66 2.45 -19.44 -12.73
N GLY A 67 2.32 -20.41 -11.81
CA GLY A 67 1.25 -20.41 -10.81
C GLY A 67 1.38 -19.27 -9.81
N ALA A 68 2.57 -19.08 -9.25
CA ALA A 68 2.85 -17.97 -8.33
C ALA A 68 2.69 -16.59 -9.01
N LEU A 69 2.97 -16.50 -10.31
CA LEU A 69 2.76 -15.28 -11.07
C LEU A 69 1.28 -14.90 -11.14
N LEU A 70 0.40 -15.87 -11.37
CA LEU A 70 -1.05 -15.62 -11.43
C LEU A 70 -1.59 -15.16 -10.07
N GLU A 71 -1.24 -15.87 -8.98
CA GLU A 71 -1.65 -15.52 -7.62
C GLU A 71 -1.14 -14.13 -7.21
N THR A 72 0.13 -13.84 -7.50
CA THR A 72 0.75 -12.53 -7.20
C THR A 72 0.11 -11.42 -8.04
N SER A 73 -0.21 -11.68 -9.31
CA SER A 73 -0.86 -10.71 -10.18
C SER A 73 -2.28 -10.39 -9.72
N LEU A 74 -3.06 -11.40 -9.32
CA LEU A 74 -4.40 -11.19 -8.77
C LEU A 74 -4.34 -10.41 -7.45
N THR A 75 -3.49 -10.81 -6.53
CA THR A 75 -3.31 -10.12 -5.25
C THR A 75 -2.84 -8.68 -5.45
N GLY A 76 -1.88 -8.46 -6.36
CA GLY A 76 -1.39 -7.14 -6.72
C GLY A 76 -2.48 -6.26 -7.35
N PHE A 77 -3.30 -6.81 -8.24
CA PHE A 77 -4.39 -6.07 -8.86
C PHE A 77 -5.43 -5.61 -7.82
N PHE A 78 -5.88 -6.50 -6.95
CA PHE A 78 -6.84 -6.14 -5.90
C PHE A 78 -6.22 -5.19 -4.86
N GLY A 79 -5.00 -5.46 -4.40
CA GLY A 79 -4.32 -4.66 -3.37
C GLY A 79 -3.81 -3.30 -3.87
N CYS A 80 -3.23 -3.25 -5.06
CA CYS A 80 -2.58 -2.03 -5.57
C CYS A 80 -3.48 -1.17 -6.46
N CYS A 81 -4.57 -1.72 -7.02
CA CYS A 81 -5.48 -0.97 -7.87
C CYS A 81 -6.82 -0.74 -7.18
N ILE A 82 -7.57 -1.79 -6.87
CA ILE A 82 -8.95 -1.67 -6.39
C ILE A 82 -9.00 -1.01 -5.00
N THR A 83 -8.20 -1.49 -4.06
CA THR A 83 -8.19 -0.96 -2.68
C THR A 83 -7.84 0.53 -2.62
N PRO A 84 -6.76 1.01 -3.26
CA PRO A 84 -6.47 2.44 -3.27
C PRO A 84 -7.52 3.27 -4.01
N ILE A 85 -8.10 2.78 -5.10
CA ILE A 85 -9.17 3.50 -5.81
C ILE A 85 -10.37 3.73 -4.89
N LEU A 86 -10.80 2.71 -4.17
CA LEU A 86 -11.90 2.82 -3.21
C LEU A 86 -11.54 3.76 -2.06
N LEU A 87 -10.33 3.64 -1.51
CA LEU A 87 -9.86 4.50 -0.42
C LEU A 87 -9.82 5.97 -0.86
N PHE A 88 -9.18 6.27 -1.97
CA PHE A 88 -9.07 7.64 -2.47
C PHE A 88 -10.40 8.21 -2.95
N SER A 89 -11.29 7.37 -3.45
CA SER A 89 -12.65 7.79 -3.78
C SER A 89 -13.45 8.16 -2.53
N SER A 90 -13.24 7.45 -1.42
CA SER A 90 -13.91 7.73 -0.15
C SER A 90 -13.52 9.09 0.45
N TYR A 91 -12.32 9.60 0.17
CA TYR A 91 -11.88 10.93 0.61
C TYR A 91 -12.68 12.09 0.02
N ARG A 92 -13.46 11.86 -1.04
CA ARG A 92 -14.37 12.86 -1.61
C ARG A 92 -15.68 12.99 -0.82
N TYR A 93 -16.05 11.95 -0.08
CA TYR A 93 -17.34 11.87 0.64
C TYR A 93 -17.19 11.90 2.15
N LEU A 94 -16.04 11.46 2.65
CA LEU A 94 -15.74 11.36 4.08
C LEU A 94 -14.50 12.21 4.40
N ALA A 95 -14.46 12.74 5.62
CA ALA A 95 -13.21 13.32 6.12
C ALA A 95 -12.08 12.29 5.99
N SER A 96 -10.94 12.70 5.42
CA SER A 96 -9.82 11.79 5.12
C SER A 96 -9.34 11.01 6.33
N GLY A 97 -9.45 11.57 7.53
CA GLY A 97 -9.13 10.88 8.77
C GLY A 97 -10.05 9.69 9.06
N MET A 98 -11.37 9.84 8.87
CA MET A 98 -12.32 8.73 9.06
C MET A 98 -12.07 7.58 8.08
N ALA A 99 -11.88 7.89 6.79
CA ALA A 99 -11.59 6.88 5.78
C ALA A 99 -10.28 6.12 6.09
N THR A 100 -9.27 6.82 6.59
CA THR A 100 -8.00 6.21 7.00
C THR A 100 -8.16 5.30 8.22
N VAL A 101 -8.96 5.69 9.21
CA VAL A 101 -9.25 4.84 10.38
C VAL A 101 -9.96 3.55 9.97
N PHE A 102 -10.96 3.62 9.10
CA PHE A 102 -11.62 2.42 8.56
C PHE A 102 -10.65 1.53 7.78
N HIS A 103 -9.78 2.13 7.00
CA HIS A 103 -8.76 1.37 6.28
C HIS A 103 -7.76 0.69 7.22
N LEU A 104 -7.35 1.35 8.30
CA LEU A 104 -6.45 0.76 9.31
C LEU A 104 -7.13 -0.32 10.17
N ALA A 105 -8.45 -0.41 10.20
CA ALA A 105 -9.16 -1.51 10.83
C ALA A 105 -9.04 -2.84 10.06
N TYR A 106 -8.73 -2.80 8.76
CA TYR A 106 -8.58 -3.97 7.92
C TYR A 106 -7.58 -5.02 8.46
N PRO A 107 -6.34 -4.68 8.88
CA PRO A 107 -5.40 -5.65 9.40
C PRO A 107 -5.91 -6.36 10.66
N VAL A 108 -6.65 -5.65 11.51
CA VAL A 108 -7.26 -6.22 12.71
C VAL A 108 -8.29 -7.30 12.35
N ILE A 109 -9.14 -7.01 11.37
CA ILE A 109 -10.15 -7.96 10.86
C ILE A 109 -9.48 -9.20 10.26
N VAL A 110 -8.40 -9.01 9.50
CA VAL A 110 -7.65 -10.13 8.89
C VAL A 110 -7.01 -11.01 9.95
N VAL A 111 -6.40 -10.43 10.98
CA VAL A 111 -5.79 -11.18 12.09
C VAL A 111 -6.85 -11.96 12.87
N LEU A 112 -7.97 -11.32 13.20
CA LEU A 112 -9.08 -11.98 13.90
C LEU A 112 -9.69 -13.11 13.06
N GLY A 113 -9.90 -12.88 11.76
CA GLY A 113 -10.37 -13.88 10.81
C GLY A 113 -9.41 -15.07 10.69
N GLY A 114 -8.11 -14.81 10.64
CA GLY A 114 -7.08 -15.85 10.62
C GLY A 114 -7.02 -16.68 11.90
N LEU A 115 -7.29 -16.08 13.05
CA LEU A 115 -7.38 -16.80 14.33
C LEU A 115 -8.61 -17.72 14.38
N VAL A 116 -9.75 -17.26 13.86
CA VAL A 116 -10.99 -18.04 13.83
C VAL A 116 -10.91 -19.20 12.83
N LEU A 117 -10.25 -18.98 11.69
CA LEU A 117 -10.09 -20.03 10.65
C LEU A 117 -8.99 -21.06 10.96
N ARG A 118 -8.24 -20.86 12.02
CA ARG A 118 -7.15 -21.76 12.44
C ARG A 118 -7.62 -22.86 13.40
N GLU A 119 -8.89 -22.87 13.78
CA GLU A 119 -9.58 -23.99 14.42
C GLU A 119 -10.17 -24.92 13.34
#